data_bbb1e2934e6693dc7e5035819e7a9fb7
#
_entry.id   bbb1e2934e6693dc7e5035819e7a9fb7
#
_cell.length_a   1.000
_cell.length_b   1.000
_cell.length_c   1.000
_cell.angle_alpha   90.00
_cell.angle_beta   90.00
_cell.angle_gamma   90.00
#
_symmetry.space_group_name_H-M   'P 1'
#
loop_
_entity.id
_entity.type
_entity.pdbx_description
1 polymer ?
#
loop_
_entity_poly.entity_id
_entity_poly.type
_entity_poly.pdbx_seq_one_letter_code
_entity_poly.pdbx_strand_id
1 'polypeptide(L)'
;MCIRDRDTVLVRQGNVNTVQHAEAELARRAYLEYDPDYLWECSLVTTFEPCTMCSGTIYWANIGNVLYGASETELLELTGTDPENPTMNLPCRAVFASGQKDIKVYGPVPSLKEALVAPHKEFWNRQ
;
A
#
# COMPACT_ATOMS: atom_id res chain seq x y z
N MET A 1 2.67 -7.94 3.31
CA MET A 1 3.05 -6.53 3.52
C MET A 1 3.62 -6.36 4.91
N CYS A 2 4.47 -5.39 5.11
CA CYS A 2 5.16 -5.27 6.38
C CYS A 2 5.52 -3.82 6.71
N ILE A 3 5.70 -3.56 8.02
CA ILE A 3 6.35 -2.36 8.54
C ILE A 3 7.80 -2.74 8.84
N ARG A 4 8.73 -1.91 8.41
CA ARG A 4 10.16 -2.14 8.58
C ARG A 4 10.85 -0.94 9.23
N ASP A 5 11.82 -1.25 10.09
CA ASP A 5 12.85 -0.31 10.53
C ASP A 5 14.16 -0.77 9.91
N ARG A 6 14.58 -0.10 8.82
CA ARG A 6 15.72 -0.51 7.99
C ARG A 6 15.55 -1.96 7.53
N ASP A 7 16.41 -2.87 7.98
CA ASP A 7 16.40 -4.29 7.60
C ASP A 7 15.51 -5.16 8.50
N THR A 8 14.99 -4.59 9.60
CA THR A 8 14.19 -5.34 10.57
C THR A 8 12.71 -5.23 10.25
N VAL A 9 12.04 -6.38 10.09
CA VAL A 9 10.59 -6.44 9.94
C VAL A 9 9.95 -6.41 11.31
N LEU A 10 9.12 -5.40 11.58
CA LEU A 10 8.44 -5.22 12.87
C LEU A 10 7.07 -5.89 12.89
N VAL A 11 6.30 -5.73 11.81
CA VAL A 11 4.92 -6.24 11.71
C VAL A 11 4.70 -6.74 10.29
N ARG A 12 3.98 -7.88 10.16
CA ARG A 12 3.52 -8.41 8.88
C ARG A 12 2.00 -8.53 8.89
N GLN A 13 1.37 -8.32 7.74
CA GLN A 13 -0.09 -8.37 7.64
C GLN A 13 -0.52 -8.79 6.23
N GLY A 14 -1.51 -9.67 6.15
CA GLY A 14 -2.21 -10.00 4.92
C GLY A 14 -3.54 -9.29 4.81
N ASN A 15 -4.16 -9.39 3.63
CA ASN A 15 -5.49 -8.81 3.38
C ASN A 15 -6.55 -9.60 4.15
N VAL A 16 -7.53 -8.90 4.72
CA VAL A 16 -8.62 -9.52 5.50
C VAL A 16 -9.93 -9.51 4.70
N ASN A 17 -10.36 -8.35 4.21
CA ASN A 17 -11.57 -8.19 3.42
C ASN A 17 -11.52 -6.87 2.63
N THR A 18 -12.63 -6.49 1.98
CA THR A 18 -12.67 -5.31 1.11
C THR A 18 -12.49 -3.96 1.80
N VAL A 19 -12.65 -3.91 3.13
CA VAL A 19 -12.43 -2.68 3.92
C VAL A 19 -11.29 -2.83 4.91
N GLN A 20 -10.74 -4.02 5.06
CA GLN A 20 -9.58 -4.30 5.89
C GLN A 20 -8.42 -4.79 5.02
N HIS A 21 -7.95 -3.89 4.16
CA HIS A 21 -6.78 -4.17 3.32
C HIS A 21 -5.54 -4.34 4.19
N ALA A 22 -4.57 -5.09 3.69
CA ALA A 22 -3.34 -5.38 4.42
C ALA A 22 -2.64 -4.11 4.90
N GLU A 23 -2.54 -3.09 4.05
CA GLU A 23 -1.85 -1.84 4.39
C GLU A 23 -2.55 -1.09 5.52
N ALA A 24 -3.87 -1.00 5.47
CA ALA A 24 -4.65 -0.32 6.51
C ALA A 24 -4.55 -1.05 7.85
N GLU A 25 -4.68 -2.38 7.84
CA GLU A 25 -4.56 -3.18 9.05
C GLU A 25 -3.16 -3.13 9.63
N LEU A 26 -2.15 -3.15 8.76
CA LEU A 26 -0.75 -3.03 9.13
C LEU A 26 -0.49 -1.69 9.84
N ALA A 27 -1.00 -0.60 9.28
CA ALA A 27 -0.85 0.73 9.87
C ALA A 27 -1.54 0.83 11.24
N ARG A 28 -2.74 0.27 11.38
CA ARG A 28 -3.46 0.26 12.66
C ARG A 28 -2.72 -0.53 13.72
N ARG A 29 -2.21 -1.71 13.39
CA ARG A 29 -1.44 -2.54 14.32
C ARG A 29 -0.16 -1.85 14.74
N ALA A 30 0.56 -1.25 13.80
CA ALA A 30 1.79 -0.53 14.10
C ALA A 30 1.53 0.65 15.05
N TYR A 31 0.45 1.39 14.81
CA TYR A 31 0.07 2.52 15.66
C TYR A 31 -0.22 2.11 17.11
N LEU A 32 -0.78 0.91 17.31
CA LEU A 32 -1.07 0.40 18.64
C LEU A 32 0.18 -0.06 19.41
N GLU A 33 1.24 -0.44 18.69
CA GLU A 33 2.43 -1.06 19.27
C GLU A 33 3.63 -0.11 19.39
N TYR A 34 3.70 0.94 18.55
CA TYR A 34 4.87 1.82 18.45
C TYR A 34 4.48 3.28 18.54
N ASP A 35 5.42 4.11 19.05
CA ASP A 35 5.21 5.55 19.12
C ASP A 35 5.15 6.20 17.73
N PRO A 36 4.32 7.24 17.54
CA PRO A 36 4.26 7.97 16.26
C PRO A 36 5.61 8.53 15.81
N ASP A 37 6.45 9.02 16.71
CA ASP A 37 7.78 9.53 16.36
C ASP A 37 8.68 8.43 15.79
N TYR A 38 8.59 7.23 16.35
CA TYR A 38 9.32 6.08 15.83
C TYR A 38 8.76 5.63 14.48
N LEU A 39 7.44 5.60 14.32
CA LEU A 39 6.80 5.22 13.05
C LEU A 39 7.15 6.18 11.92
N TRP A 40 7.43 7.45 12.22
CA TRP A 40 7.90 8.40 11.21
C TRP A 40 9.20 7.96 10.55
N GLU A 41 10.04 7.23 11.28
CA GLU A 41 11.29 6.68 10.76
C GLU A 41 11.12 5.31 10.08
N CYS A 42 9.94 4.71 10.20
CA CYS A 42 9.67 3.39 9.65
C CYS A 42 9.14 3.46 8.22
N SER A 43 9.19 2.32 7.52
CA SER A 43 8.68 2.18 6.16
C SER A 43 7.58 1.12 6.10
N LEU A 44 6.49 1.44 5.44
CA LEU A 44 5.47 0.47 5.06
C LEU A 44 5.82 -0.05 3.67
N VAL A 45 5.97 -1.36 3.53
CA VAL A 45 6.34 -2.02 2.28
C VAL A 45 5.17 -2.86 1.80
N THR A 46 4.72 -2.61 0.58
CA THR A 46 3.57 -3.29 -0.02
C THR A 46 3.83 -3.64 -1.48
N THR A 47 3.13 -4.65 -1.99
CA THR A 47 3.27 -5.08 -3.38
C THR A 47 2.63 -4.09 -4.34
N PHE A 48 1.39 -3.66 -4.06
CA PHE A 48 0.70 -2.66 -4.86
C PHE A 48 0.55 -1.35 -4.09
N GLU A 49 0.45 -0.27 -4.84
CA GLU A 49 0.27 1.07 -4.28
C GLU A 49 -0.94 1.11 -3.34
N PRO A 50 -0.80 1.69 -2.13
CA PRO A 50 -1.93 1.83 -1.21
C PRO A 50 -3.07 2.63 -1.84
N CYS A 51 -4.31 2.13 -1.72
CA CYS A 51 -5.49 2.85 -2.17
C CYS A 51 -5.74 4.08 -1.29
N THR A 52 -6.77 4.86 -1.61
CA THR A 52 -7.12 6.08 -0.87
C THR A 52 -7.39 5.80 0.62
N MET A 53 -8.11 4.73 0.92
CA MET A 53 -8.41 4.34 2.31
C MET A 53 -7.14 3.99 3.08
N CYS A 54 -6.28 3.16 2.48
CA CYS A 54 -5.03 2.75 3.12
C CYS A 54 -4.07 3.93 3.27
N SER A 55 -3.99 4.81 2.27
CA SER A 55 -3.16 6.01 2.32
C SER A 55 -3.59 6.93 3.46
N GLY A 56 -4.88 7.12 3.65
CA GLY A 56 -5.40 7.90 4.78
C GLY A 56 -5.00 7.28 6.13
N THR A 57 -5.12 5.97 6.24
CA THR A 57 -4.73 5.26 7.48
C THR A 57 -3.23 5.39 7.75
N ILE A 58 -2.39 5.26 6.72
CA ILE A 58 -0.94 5.44 6.82
C ILE A 58 -0.61 6.86 7.31
N TYR A 59 -1.28 7.86 6.73
CA TYR A 59 -1.10 9.27 7.11
C TYR A 59 -1.38 9.50 8.60
N TRP A 60 -2.53 9.03 9.06
CA TRP A 60 -2.92 9.23 10.46
C TRP A 60 -2.14 8.39 11.44
N ALA A 61 -1.62 7.23 11.02
CA ALA A 61 -0.73 6.43 11.84
C ALA A 61 0.68 7.03 11.97
N ASN A 62 1.02 8.03 11.15
CA ASN A 62 2.30 8.72 11.15
C ASN A 62 3.46 7.86 10.64
N ILE A 63 3.20 6.98 9.69
CA ILE A 63 4.26 6.20 9.03
C ILE A 63 4.90 7.09 7.96
N GLY A 64 6.21 7.34 8.09
CA GLY A 64 6.88 8.38 7.31
C GLY A 64 7.34 7.97 5.93
N ASN A 65 7.40 6.67 5.62
CA ASN A 65 7.90 6.18 4.35
C ASN A 65 7.01 5.06 3.81
N VAL A 66 6.76 5.08 2.51
CA VAL A 66 5.99 4.04 1.82
C VAL A 66 6.78 3.57 0.60
N LEU A 67 6.94 2.25 0.47
CA LEU A 67 7.54 1.63 -0.71
C LEU A 67 6.54 0.65 -1.32
N TYR A 68 6.25 0.79 -2.61
CA TYR A 68 5.38 -0.15 -3.30
C TYR A 68 6.01 -0.62 -4.62
N GLY A 69 5.61 -1.84 -5.05
CA GLY A 69 6.17 -2.46 -6.25
C GLY A 69 5.49 -2.02 -7.54
N ALA A 70 4.16 -2.06 -7.59
CA ALA A 70 3.38 -1.70 -8.77
C ALA A 70 2.29 -0.70 -8.41
N SER A 71 1.96 0.20 -9.35
CA SER A 71 0.98 1.26 -9.10
C SER A 71 -0.46 0.74 -9.15
N GLU A 72 -1.37 1.48 -8.52
CA GLU A 72 -2.81 1.21 -8.58
C GLU A 72 -3.34 1.37 -10.01
N THR A 73 -2.78 2.31 -10.78
CA THR A 73 -3.12 2.47 -12.19
C THR A 73 -2.76 1.23 -13.00
N GLU A 74 -1.61 0.61 -12.73
CA GLU A 74 -1.21 -0.65 -13.37
C GLU A 74 -2.17 -1.78 -13.03
N LEU A 75 -2.65 -1.83 -11.79
CA LEU A 75 -3.66 -2.81 -11.37
C LEU A 75 -5.00 -2.55 -12.07
N LEU A 76 -5.41 -1.28 -12.17
CA LEU A 76 -6.65 -0.89 -12.83
C LEU A 76 -6.65 -1.30 -14.32
N GLU A 77 -5.52 -1.20 -14.99
CA GLU A 77 -5.38 -1.66 -16.38
C GLU A 77 -5.67 -3.15 -16.54
N LEU A 78 -5.39 -3.95 -15.52
CA LEU A 78 -5.67 -5.38 -15.53
C LEU A 78 -7.12 -5.71 -15.18
N THR A 79 -7.67 -5.04 -14.17
CA THR A 79 -9.01 -5.33 -13.66
C THR A 79 -10.09 -4.63 -14.49
N GLY A 80 -9.76 -3.51 -15.13
CA GLY A 80 -10.68 -2.74 -15.96
C GLY A 80 -11.92 -2.33 -15.19
N THR A 81 -13.09 -2.66 -15.74
CA THR A 81 -14.38 -2.32 -15.15
C THR A 81 -15.02 -3.49 -14.42
N ASP A 82 -14.24 -4.50 -14.01
CA ASP A 82 -14.77 -5.68 -13.33
C ASP A 82 -15.47 -5.26 -12.01
N PRO A 83 -16.78 -5.54 -11.86
CA PRO A 83 -17.53 -5.12 -10.68
C PRO A 83 -17.09 -5.84 -9.39
N GLU A 84 -16.41 -6.97 -9.49
CA GLU A 84 -15.90 -7.69 -8.32
C GLU A 84 -14.63 -7.05 -7.74
N ASN A 85 -13.97 -6.22 -8.54
CA ASN A 85 -12.78 -5.51 -8.09
C ASN A 85 -12.79 -4.07 -8.61
N PRO A 86 -13.60 -3.20 -7.99
CA PRO A 86 -13.73 -1.80 -8.41
C PRO A 86 -12.50 -0.99 -7.96
N THR A 87 -11.37 -1.17 -8.63
CA THR A 87 -10.11 -0.54 -8.30
C THR A 87 -10.20 0.99 -8.39
N MET A 88 -9.75 1.67 -7.35
CA MET A 88 -9.64 3.12 -7.34
C MET A 88 -8.44 3.57 -8.18
N ASN A 89 -8.52 4.80 -8.70
CA ASN A 89 -7.44 5.37 -9.49
C ASN A 89 -7.06 6.76 -8.96
N LEU A 90 -6.61 6.80 -7.71
CA LEU A 90 -6.06 7.99 -7.10
C LEU A 90 -4.70 7.65 -6.51
N PRO A 91 -3.59 8.17 -7.08
CA PRO A 91 -2.25 7.85 -6.58
C PRO A 91 -2.08 8.23 -5.12
N CYS A 92 -1.40 7.39 -4.35
CA CYS A 92 -1.18 7.66 -2.92
C CYS A 92 -0.41 8.97 -2.70
N ARG A 93 0.46 9.36 -3.62
CA ARG A 93 1.15 10.65 -3.57
C ARG A 93 0.18 11.83 -3.54
N ALA A 94 -0.92 11.75 -4.29
CA ALA A 94 -1.94 12.79 -4.30
C ALA A 94 -2.67 12.88 -2.95
N VAL A 95 -2.93 11.74 -2.33
CA VAL A 95 -3.55 11.69 -0.99
C VAL A 95 -2.62 12.34 0.04
N PHE A 96 -1.35 11.95 0.08
CA PHE A 96 -0.39 12.49 1.04
C PHE A 96 -0.11 13.97 0.80
N ALA A 97 -0.06 14.41 -0.47
CA ALA A 97 0.17 15.81 -0.81
C ALA A 97 -0.96 16.73 -0.36
N SER A 98 -2.17 16.20 -0.16
CA SER A 98 -3.30 16.98 0.36
C SER A 98 -3.20 17.26 1.86
N GLY A 99 -2.30 16.59 2.57
CA GLY A 99 -2.08 16.74 4.00
C GLY A 99 -0.91 17.67 4.33
N GLN A 100 -0.51 17.66 5.58
CA GLN A 100 0.54 18.54 6.12
C GLN A 100 1.82 17.77 6.50
N LYS A 101 1.87 16.47 6.23
CA LYS A 101 3.02 15.62 6.53
C LYS A 101 3.79 15.31 5.26
N ASP A 102 5.11 15.35 5.32
CA ASP A 102 5.99 15.01 4.20
C ASP A 102 6.29 13.50 4.19
N ILE A 103 5.27 12.70 3.89
CA ILE A 103 5.43 11.25 3.76
C ILE A 103 6.16 10.97 2.45
N LYS A 104 7.28 10.25 2.55
CA LYS A 104 8.10 9.92 1.41
C LYS A 104 7.60 8.64 0.75
N VAL A 105 7.43 8.69 -0.57
CA VAL A 105 6.89 7.58 -1.35
C VAL A 105 7.93 7.12 -2.35
N TYR A 106 8.21 5.83 -2.35
CA TYR A 106 9.15 5.17 -3.26
C TYR A 106 8.38 4.11 -4.05
N GLY A 107 8.46 4.18 -5.36
CA GLY A 107 7.76 3.26 -6.26
C GLY A 107 7.16 4.00 -7.45
N PRO A 108 6.64 3.28 -8.45
CA PRO A 108 6.72 1.83 -8.56
C PRO A 108 8.15 1.34 -8.82
N VAL A 109 8.38 0.03 -8.64
CA VAL A 109 9.66 -0.62 -8.93
C VAL A 109 9.50 -1.38 -10.25
N PRO A 110 9.97 -0.84 -11.39
CA PRO A 110 9.69 -1.43 -12.71
C PRO A 110 10.16 -2.87 -12.87
N SER A 111 11.27 -3.24 -12.25
CA SER A 111 11.82 -4.59 -12.33
C SER A 111 10.92 -5.64 -11.67
N LEU A 112 9.99 -5.24 -10.81
CA LEU A 112 9.07 -6.13 -10.10
C LEU A 112 7.69 -6.19 -10.75
N LYS A 113 7.40 -5.32 -11.72
CA LYS A 113 6.06 -5.20 -12.30
C LYS A 113 5.50 -6.53 -12.78
N GLU A 114 6.24 -7.25 -13.61
CA GLU A 114 5.76 -8.51 -14.19
C GLU A 114 5.51 -9.58 -13.12
N ALA A 115 6.41 -9.70 -12.14
CA ALA A 115 6.25 -10.65 -11.06
C ALA A 115 5.02 -10.35 -10.20
N LEU A 116 4.72 -9.07 -9.98
CA LEU A 116 3.59 -8.65 -9.16
C LEU A 116 2.25 -8.72 -9.90
N VAL A 117 2.23 -8.41 -11.20
CA VAL A 117 0.98 -8.43 -11.98
C VAL A 117 0.64 -9.79 -12.56
N ALA A 118 1.60 -10.68 -12.75
CA ALA A 118 1.39 -11.99 -13.37
C ALA A 118 0.27 -12.81 -12.69
N PRO A 119 0.22 -12.94 -11.35
CA PRO A 119 -0.89 -13.65 -10.70
C PRO A 119 -2.26 -13.01 -10.95
N HIS A 120 -2.34 -11.68 -10.97
CA HIS A 120 -3.58 -10.96 -11.27
C HIS A 120 -3.99 -11.12 -12.72
N LYS A 121 -3.05 -11.02 -13.64
CA LYS A 121 -3.30 -11.20 -15.07
C LYS A 121 -3.84 -12.59 -15.36
N GLU A 122 -3.24 -13.61 -14.77
CA GLU A 122 -3.71 -14.99 -14.91
C GLU A 122 -5.12 -15.17 -14.37
N PHE A 123 -5.40 -14.64 -13.18
CA PHE A 123 -6.70 -14.71 -12.53
C PHE A 123 -7.79 -14.05 -13.37
N TRP A 124 -7.56 -12.82 -13.85
CA TRP A 124 -8.57 -12.06 -14.59
C TRP A 124 -8.78 -12.59 -16.01
N ASN A 125 -7.78 -13.21 -16.60
CA ASN A 125 -7.91 -13.82 -17.93
C ASN A 125 -8.72 -15.12 -17.92
N ARG A 126 -8.97 -15.70 -16.77
CA ARG A 126 -9.81 -16.91 -16.62
C ARG A 126 -11.29 -16.60 -16.56
N GLN A 127 -11.63 -15.33 -16.44
CA GLN A 127 -13.00 -14.84 -16.34
C GLN A 127 -13.44 -14.22 -17.66
#